data_2d0abe99e496132c590b30a2f4aa7de5
#
_entry.id   2d0abe99e496132c590b30a2f4aa7de5
#
_cell.length_a   1.000
_cell.length_b   1.000
_cell.length_c   1.000
_cell.angle_alpha   90.00
_cell.angle_beta   90.00
_cell.angle_gamma   90.00
#
_symmetry.space_group_name_H-M   'P 1'
#
loop_
_entity.id
_entity.type
_entity.pdbx_description
1 polymer ?
#
loop_
_entity_poly.entity_id
_entity_poly.type
_entity_poly.pdbx_seq_one_letter_code
_entity_poly.pdbx_strand_id
1 'polypeptide(L)'
;MHSVGNPVLWGSFAIIILIMLLVDLFWQGKHKGQAMSMKQAAAWSIVWVTLSLIFAAGFWWYLNDNVGREFADSQTLAFLTGYLLEKALAVDNVFVWLMLFSYFAIPASLQRRVLVYGVLGAIVLRTIMIFAGSWLVTQFSWILYIFGLFLLFTGLKMAFAKEDDSPINDKPLVKWVRSHLRMTDELHGEKFFIKQNGILFATPLILVLILVEISDVIFAVDSIPAIFAVTTDPFIVLTSNLFAILGLRAMYFLLSGVAEKFSMLKYGLAVILSFIGIKMLLIDIYHIPTPISLGVIAAILVVTLIINTIVNKRNEAKH
;
A
#
# COMPACT_ATOMS: atom_id res chain seq x y z
N MET A 1 -23.32 10.60 8.76
CA MET A 1 -23.18 10.30 7.31
C MET A 1 -23.60 8.86 7.11
N HIS A 2 -24.54 8.59 6.19
CA HIS A 2 -24.86 7.21 5.85
C HIS A 2 -23.79 6.68 4.90
N SER A 3 -23.13 5.58 5.26
CA SER A 3 -22.19 4.91 4.35
C SER A 3 -22.95 4.40 3.13
N VAL A 4 -22.31 4.45 1.96
CA VAL A 4 -22.79 3.78 0.73
C VAL A 4 -22.88 2.27 0.94
N GLY A 5 -22.07 1.73 1.86
CA GLY A 5 -22.01 0.32 2.20
C GLY A 5 -23.28 -0.18 2.88
N ASN A 6 -24.16 -0.80 2.13
CA ASN A 6 -25.28 -1.56 2.66
C ASN A 6 -24.89 -3.04 2.86
N PRO A 7 -25.71 -3.88 3.55
CA PRO A 7 -25.37 -5.27 3.82
C PRO A 7 -25.03 -6.10 2.56
N VAL A 8 -25.64 -5.78 1.41
CA VAL A 8 -25.37 -6.48 0.14
C VAL A 8 -23.99 -6.12 -0.38
N LEU A 9 -23.62 -4.84 -0.36
CA LEU A 9 -22.30 -4.37 -0.78
C LEU A 9 -21.19 -4.88 0.15
N TRP A 10 -21.39 -4.81 1.44
CA TRP A 10 -20.42 -5.37 2.42
C TRP A 10 -20.27 -6.87 2.27
N GLY A 11 -21.37 -7.61 2.10
CA GLY A 11 -21.35 -9.06 1.93
C GLY A 11 -20.68 -9.48 0.63
N SER A 12 -21.02 -8.84 -0.50
CA SER A 12 -20.40 -9.12 -1.80
C SER A 12 -18.92 -8.78 -1.79
N PHE A 13 -18.51 -7.66 -1.22
CA PHE A 13 -17.12 -7.28 -1.05
C PHE A 13 -16.34 -8.31 -0.21
N ALA A 14 -16.87 -8.71 0.95
CA ALA A 14 -16.22 -9.70 1.79
C ALA A 14 -16.01 -11.04 1.06
N ILE A 15 -17.01 -11.49 0.29
CA ILE A 15 -16.91 -12.71 -0.52
C ILE A 15 -15.85 -12.56 -1.61
N ILE A 16 -15.84 -11.45 -2.32
CA ILE A 16 -14.85 -11.18 -3.38
C ILE A 16 -13.43 -11.19 -2.80
N ILE A 17 -13.19 -10.45 -1.72
CA ILE A 17 -11.88 -10.40 -1.05
C ILE A 17 -11.45 -11.79 -0.58
N LEU A 18 -12.36 -12.56 0.02
CA LEU A 18 -12.06 -13.92 0.47
C LEU A 18 -11.66 -14.83 -0.70
N ILE A 19 -12.41 -14.78 -1.81
CA ILE A 19 -12.08 -15.54 -3.03
C ILE A 19 -10.71 -15.12 -3.57
N MET A 20 -10.46 -13.81 -3.67
CA MET A 20 -9.19 -13.28 -4.14
C MET A 20 -8.02 -13.74 -3.26
N LEU A 21 -8.17 -13.71 -1.93
CA LEU A 21 -7.17 -14.21 -0.99
C LEU A 21 -6.96 -15.73 -1.15
N LEU A 22 -8.02 -16.51 -1.27
CA LEU A 22 -7.91 -17.94 -1.49
C LEU A 22 -7.18 -18.25 -2.78
N VAL A 23 -7.52 -17.59 -3.89
CA VAL A 23 -6.83 -17.75 -5.19
C VAL A 23 -5.35 -17.40 -5.04
N ASP A 24 -5.03 -16.30 -4.36
CA ASP A 24 -3.65 -15.88 -4.12
C ASP A 24 -2.87 -16.90 -3.28
N LEU A 25 -3.48 -17.47 -2.24
CA LEU A 25 -2.89 -18.50 -1.38
C LEU A 25 -2.75 -19.85 -2.10
N PHE A 26 -3.78 -20.29 -2.84
CA PHE A 26 -3.75 -21.56 -3.56
C PHE A 26 -2.73 -21.60 -4.69
N TRP A 27 -2.61 -20.49 -5.44
CA TRP A 27 -1.58 -20.37 -6.46
C TRP A 27 -0.19 -20.57 -5.88
N GLN A 28 0.03 -20.11 -4.66
CA GLN A 28 1.29 -20.26 -3.95
C GLN A 28 1.57 -21.70 -3.54
N GLY A 29 0.55 -22.45 -3.14
CA GLY A 29 0.67 -23.85 -2.73
C GLY A 29 1.26 -24.74 -3.82
N LYS A 30 0.94 -24.45 -5.08
CA LYS A 30 1.42 -25.23 -6.25
C LYS A 30 2.88 -24.94 -6.63
N HIS A 31 3.44 -23.78 -6.27
CA HIS A 31 4.78 -23.34 -6.68
C HIS A 31 5.73 -23.16 -5.47
N LYS A 32 5.66 -24.09 -4.50
CA LYS A 32 6.54 -24.08 -3.32
C LYS A 32 8.02 -24.07 -3.74
N GLY A 33 8.77 -23.10 -3.20
CA GLY A 33 10.22 -23.01 -3.40
C GLY A 33 10.69 -22.28 -4.66
N GLN A 34 9.79 -21.83 -5.56
CA GLN A 34 10.18 -21.09 -6.76
C GLN A 34 9.84 -19.59 -6.60
N ALA A 35 10.77 -18.72 -6.94
CA ALA A 35 10.49 -17.29 -7.08
C ALA A 35 9.56 -17.05 -8.28
N MET A 36 8.62 -16.11 -8.17
CA MET A 36 7.75 -15.72 -9.27
C MET A 36 8.59 -15.04 -10.37
N SER A 37 8.44 -15.50 -11.63
CA SER A 37 9.13 -14.85 -12.74
C SER A 37 8.53 -13.46 -13.02
N MET A 38 9.32 -12.56 -13.62
CA MET A 38 8.87 -11.20 -13.97
C MET A 38 7.62 -11.21 -14.87
N LYS A 39 7.54 -12.16 -15.84
CA LYS A 39 6.37 -12.32 -16.71
C LYS A 39 5.12 -12.73 -15.93
N GLN A 40 5.26 -13.65 -14.98
CA GLN A 40 4.17 -14.07 -14.10
C GLN A 40 3.74 -12.92 -13.17
N ALA A 41 4.69 -12.18 -12.61
CA ALA A 41 4.41 -11.03 -11.76
C ALA A 41 3.64 -9.93 -12.53
N ALA A 42 4.05 -9.63 -13.78
CA ALA A 42 3.35 -8.70 -14.64
C ALA A 42 1.92 -9.19 -14.96
N ALA A 43 1.75 -10.46 -15.34
CA ALA A 43 0.43 -11.03 -15.61
C ALA A 43 -0.48 -10.95 -14.40
N TRP A 44 0.00 -11.32 -13.20
CA TRP A 44 -0.77 -11.21 -11.96
C TRP A 44 -1.10 -9.76 -11.59
N SER A 45 -0.18 -8.83 -11.81
CA SER A 45 -0.45 -7.40 -11.60
C SER A 45 -1.60 -6.91 -12.50
N ILE A 46 -1.61 -7.33 -13.76
CA ILE A 46 -2.71 -7.02 -14.69
C ILE A 46 -4.02 -7.65 -14.21
N VAL A 47 -4.01 -8.90 -13.76
CA VAL A 47 -5.19 -9.59 -13.21
C VAL A 47 -5.77 -8.80 -12.04
N TRP A 48 -4.93 -8.38 -11.07
CA TRP A 48 -5.39 -7.63 -9.89
C TRP A 48 -5.97 -6.26 -10.26
N VAL A 49 -5.35 -5.54 -11.20
CA VAL A 49 -5.89 -4.27 -11.71
C VAL A 49 -7.23 -4.50 -12.41
N THR A 50 -7.31 -5.52 -13.26
CA THR A 50 -8.54 -5.85 -13.99
C THR A 50 -9.69 -6.20 -13.04
N LEU A 51 -9.43 -7.00 -12.00
CA LEU A 51 -10.45 -7.33 -10.98
C LEU A 51 -10.92 -6.10 -10.22
N SER A 52 -10.02 -5.16 -9.91
CA SER A 52 -10.40 -3.89 -9.29
C SER A 52 -11.28 -3.03 -10.20
N LEU A 53 -11.00 -3.01 -11.50
CA LEU A 53 -11.84 -2.29 -12.49
C LEU A 53 -13.19 -2.98 -12.71
N ILE A 54 -13.24 -4.32 -12.70
CA ILE A 54 -14.50 -5.08 -12.76
C ILE A 54 -15.35 -4.77 -11.52
N PHE A 55 -14.73 -4.73 -10.33
CA PHE A 55 -15.44 -4.33 -9.12
C PHE A 55 -15.98 -2.90 -9.24
N ALA A 56 -15.18 -1.95 -9.72
CA ALA A 56 -15.59 -0.57 -9.92
C ALA A 56 -16.80 -0.49 -10.88
N ALA A 57 -16.78 -1.24 -11.99
CA ALA A 57 -17.88 -1.28 -12.95
C ALA A 57 -19.15 -1.90 -12.34
N GLY A 58 -19.04 -2.99 -11.60
CA GLY A 58 -20.15 -3.62 -10.87
C GLY A 58 -20.73 -2.71 -9.78
N PHE A 59 -19.86 -2.01 -9.03
CA PHE A 59 -20.23 -1.03 -8.02
C PHE A 59 -20.99 0.15 -8.64
N TRP A 60 -20.47 0.68 -9.74
CA TRP A 60 -21.16 1.73 -10.51
C TRP A 60 -22.54 1.28 -11.01
N TRP A 61 -22.61 0.09 -11.62
CA TRP A 61 -23.86 -0.45 -12.12
C TRP A 61 -24.91 -0.61 -11.01
N TYR A 62 -24.51 -1.17 -9.88
CA TYR A 62 -25.37 -1.35 -8.72
C TYR A 62 -25.90 -0.03 -8.18
N LEU A 63 -25.04 0.99 -8.04
CA LEU A 63 -25.46 2.30 -7.55
C LEU A 63 -26.34 3.04 -8.57
N ASN A 64 -26.02 2.93 -9.85
CA ASN A 64 -26.82 3.56 -10.91
C ASN A 64 -28.25 3.03 -10.95
N ASP A 65 -28.43 1.71 -10.75
CA ASP A 65 -29.75 1.06 -10.75
C ASP A 65 -30.55 1.38 -9.48
N ASN A 66 -29.90 1.50 -8.32
CA ASN A 66 -30.58 1.66 -7.03
C ASN A 66 -30.73 3.13 -6.56
N VAL A 67 -29.81 4.03 -6.96
CA VAL A 67 -29.74 5.40 -6.43
C VAL A 67 -29.77 6.45 -7.54
N GLY A 68 -29.11 6.18 -8.66
CA GLY A 68 -29.03 7.05 -9.82
C GLY A 68 -27.60 7.34 -10.27
N ARG A 69 -27.53 7.82 -11.52
CA ARG A 69 -26.25 7.94 -12.26
C ARG A 69 -25.25 8.92 -11.62
N GLU A 70 -25.70 10.10 -11.25
CA GLU A 70 -24.82 11.14 -10.70
C GLU A 70 -24.14 10.67 -9.42
N PHE A 71 -24.90 9.98 -8.55
CA PHE A 71 -24.36 9.39 -7.33
C PHE A 71 -23.40 8.24 -7.64
N ALA A 72 -23.74 7.36 -8.58
CA ALA A 72 -22.90 6.26 -9.01
C ALA A 72 -21.55 6.76 -9.59
N ASP A 73 -21.59 7.79 -10.44
CA ASP A 73 -20.40 8.42 -11.01
C ASP A 73 -19.48 8.97 -9.90
N SER A 74 -20.06 9.73 -8.95
CA SER A 74 -19.30 10.33 -7.85
C SER A 74 -18.63 9.29 -6.96
N GLN A 75 -19.36 8.25 -6.52
CA GLN A 75 -18.84 7.24 -5.59
C GLN A 75 -17.80 6.32 -6.28
N THR A 76 -18.02 5.99 -7.55
CA THR A 76 -17.06 5.18 -8.31
C THR A 76 -15.78 5.94 -8.60
N LEU A 77 -15.86 7.23 -8.91
CA LEU A 77 -14.67 8.08 -9.04
C LEU A 77 -13.90 8.21 -7.72
N ALA A 78 -14.61 8.28 -6.59
CA ALA A 78 -13.97 8.26 -5.28
C ALA A 78 -13.22 6.95 -5.02
N PHE A 79 -13.83 5.79 -5.36
CA PHE A 79 -13.18 4.49 -5.30
C PHE A 79 -11.92 4.43 -6.18
N LEU A 80 -12.03 4.83 -7.45
CA LEU A 80 -10.90 4.80 -8.40
C LEU A 80 -9.77 5.74 -7.96
N THR A 81 -10.11 6.91 -7.43
CA THR A 81 -9.11 7.86 -6.90
C THR A 81 -8.39 7.28 -5.69
N GLY A 82 -9.13 6.70 -4.73
CA GLY A 82 -8.56 6.03 -3.58
C GLY A 82 -7.67 4.84 -3.97
N TYR A 83 -8.14 4.03 -4.93
CA TYR A 83 -7.37 2.91 -5.47
C TYR A 83 -6.05 3.37 -6.12
N LEU A 84 -6.09 4.41 -6.95
CA LEU A 84 -4.90 4.95 -7.62
C LEU A 84 -3.91 5.54 -6.62
N LEU A 85 -4.41 6.29 -5.62
CA LEU A 85 -3.60 6.84 -4.54
C LEU A 85 -2.89 5.74 -3.75
N GLU A 86 -3.64 4.76 -3.27
CA GLU A 86 -3.08 3.66 -2.50
C GLU A 86 -2.09 2.85 -3.33
N LYS A 87 -2.39 2.61 -4.60
CA LYS A 87 -1.49 1.90 -5.52
C LYS A 87 -0.18 2.67 -5.73
N ALA A 88 -0.24 3.99 -5.85
CA ALA A 88 0.94 4.84 -5.98
C ALA A 88 1.80 4.84 -4.71
N LEU A 89 1.16 5.04 -3.56
CA LEU A 89 1.85 5.06 -2.25
C LEU A 89 2.40 3.69 -1.86
N ALA A 90 1.71 2.62 -2.27
CA ALA A 90 2.13 1.24 -1.99
C ALA A 90 3.45 0.83 -2.69
N VAL A 91 3.89 1.58 -3.70
CA VAL A 91 5.22 1.33 -4.32
C VAL A 91 6.35 1.58 -3.32
N ASP A 92 6.24 2.60 -2.48
CA ASP A 92 7.24 2.86 -1.42
C ASP A 92 7.32 1.70 -0.41
N ASN A 93 6.18 1.09 -0.06
CA ASN A 93 6.15 -0.10 0.79
C ASN A 93 6.98 -1.23 0.18
N VAL A 94 6.85 -1.43 -1.13
CA VAL A 94 7.59 -2.46 -1.86
C VAL A 94 9.10 -2.18 -1.83
N PHE A 95 9.53 -0.94 -1.96
CA PHE A 95 10.97 -0.61 -1.86
C PHE A 95 11.52 -0.88 -0.47
N VAL A 96 10.79 -0.56 0.59
CA VAL A 96 11.21 -0.91 1.96
C VAL A 96 11.30 -2.42 2.13
N TRP A 97 10.36 -3.20 1.59
CA TRP A 97 10.43 -4.65 1.64
C TRP A 97 11.66 -5.20 0.90
N LEU A 98 11.95 -4.67 -0.30
CA LEU A 98 13.15 -5.03 -1.06
C LEU A 98 14.43 -4.76 -0.26
N MET A 99 14.51 -3.59 0.37
CA MET A 99 15.63 -3.21 1.21
C MET A 99 15.77 -4.14 2.43
N LEU A 100 14.67 -4.46 3.12
CA LEU A 100 14.68 -5.36 4.27
C LEU A 100 15.13 -6.78 3.87
N PHE A 101 14.58 -7.34 2.79
CA PHE A 101 14.96 -8.68 2.33
C PHE A 101 16.41 -8.74 1.87
N SER A 102 16.90 -7.71 1.20
CA SER A 102 18.30 -7.61 0.77
C SER A 102 19.23 -7.54 1.98
N TYR A 103 18.93 -6.65 2.93
CA TYR A 103 19.77 -6.44 4.10
C TYR A 103 19.88 -7.67 5.00
N PHE A 104 18.75 -8.36 5.24
CA PHE A 104 18.71 -9.58 6.05
C PHE A 104 19.05 -10.83 5.24
N ALA A 105 19.48 -10.68 3.97
CA ALA A 105 19.84 -11.76 3.06
C ALA A 105 18.78 -12.87 3.00
N ILE A 106 17.48 -12.49 2.97
CA ILE A 106 16.37 -13.43 2.92
C ILE A 106 16.28 -14.04 1.51
N PRO A 107 16.47 -15.35 1.33
CA PRO A 107 16.37 -16.00 0.02
C PRO A 107 14.99 -15.80 -0.60
N ALA A 108 14.91 -15.67 -1.93
CA ALA A 108 13.67 -15.43 -2.66
C ALA A 108 12.56 -16.47 -2.38
N SER A 109 12.97 -17.73 -2.09
CA SER A 109 12.05 -18.80 -1.67
C SER A 109 11.34 -18.52 -0.35
N LEU A 110 11.99 -17.80 0.59
CA LEU A 110 11.45 -17.46 1.90
C LEU A 110 10.76 -16.10 1.92
N GLN A 111 11.16 -15.15 1.05
CA GLN A 111 10.50 -13.85 0.91
C GLN A 111 9.01 -13.98 0.68
N ARG A 112 8.62 -14.93 -0.17
CA ARG A 112 7.22 -15.24 -0.47
C ARG A 112 6.40 -15.52 0.80
N ARG A 113 6.95 -16.27 1.75
CA ARG A 113 6.27 -16.58 3.00
C ARG A 113 6.03 -15.33 3.84
N VAL A 114 7.05 -14.50 3.97
CA VAL A 114 6.93 -13.21 4.69
C VAL A 114 5.89 -12.30 4.02
N LEU A 115 5.91 -12.22 2.69
CA LEU A 115 4.96 -11.40 1.94
C LEU A 115 3.50 -11.86 2.10
N VAL A 116 3.25 -13.17 2.24
CA VAL A 116 1.89 -13.68 2.49
C VAL A 116 1.38 -13.22 3.84
N TYR A 117 2.16 -13.46 4.89
CA TYR A 117 1.76 -13.06 6.24
C TYR A 117 1.72 -11.53 6.36
N GLY A 118 2.64 -10.81 5.70
CA GLY A 118 2.65 -9.36 5.63
C GLY A 118 1.39 -8.79 4.97
N VAL A 119 0.95 -9.36 3.85
CA VAL A 119 -0.32 -8.91 3.22
C VAL A 119 -1.53 -9.21 4.12
N LEU A 120 -1.57 -10.37 4.79
CA LEU A 120 -2.65 -10.70 5.71
C LEU A 120 -2.67 -9.76 6.92
N GLY A 121 -1.51 -9.48 7.51
CA GLY A 121 -1.37 -8.52 8.60
C GLY A 121 -1.77 -7.11 8.17
N ALA A 122 -1.31 -6.66 7.00
CA ALA A 122 -1.69 -5.38 6.43
C ALA A 122 -3.21 -5.23 6.26
N ILE A 123 -3.91 -6.26 5.78
CA ILE A 123 -5.37 -6.25 5.65
C ILE A 123 -6.04 -6.02 7.01
N VAL A 124 -5.60 -6.75 8.04
CA VAL A 124 -6.17 -6.63 9.39
C VAL A 124 -5.87 -5.24 9.98
N LEU A 125 -4.61 -4.83 9.97
CA LEU A 125 -4.17 -3.56 10.56
C LEU A 125 -4.82 -2.36 9.86
N ARG A 126 -4.84 -2.33 8.54
CA ARG A 126 -5.47 -1.25 7.78
C ARG A 126 -6.97 -1.22 7.95
N THR A 127 -7.63 -2.37 8.04
CA THR A 127 -9.07 -2.43 8.35
C THR A 127 -9.35 -1.75 9.70
N ILE A 128 -8.58 -2.08 10.74
CA ILE A 128 -8.71 -1.45 12.06
C ILE A 128 -8.46 0.06 11.97
N MET A 129 -7.37 0.47 11.32
CA MET A 129 -6.99 1.88 11.20
C MET A 129 -8.01 2.69 10.39
N ILE A 130 -8.59 2.13 9.33
CA ILE A 130 -9.60 2.79 8.51
C ILE A 130 -10.88 3.02 9.31
N PHE A 131 -11.37 2.00 10.03
CA PHE A 131 -12.57 2.17 10.87
C PHE A 131 -12.32 3.13 12.03
N ALA A 132 -11.17 3.04 12.69
CA ALA A 132 -10.79 3.98 13.74
C ALA A 132 -10.66 5.41 13.21
N GLY A 133 -10.00 5.60 12.06
CA GLY A 133 -9.85 6.89 11.42
C GLY A 133 -11.18 7.47 10.90
N SER A 134 -12.03 6.64 10.31
CA SER A 134 -13.37 7.05 9.86
C SER A 134 -14.23 7.48 11.04
N TRP A 135 -14.21 6.73 12.15
CA TRP A 135 -14.87 7.13 13.39
C TRP A 135 -14.35 8.47 13.89
N LEU A 136 -13.03 8.63 13.94
CA LEU A 136 -12.38 9.83 14.42
C LEU A 136 -12.76 11.07 13.60
N VAL A 137 -12.72 10.97 12.26
CA VAL A 137 -13.12 12.04 11.34
C VAL A 137 -14.61 12.38 11.47
N THR A 138 -15.46 11.38 11.74
CA THR A 138 -16.90 11.58 11.94
C THR A 138 -17.19 12.33 13.23
N GLN A 139 -16.44 12.05 14.31
CA GLN A 139 -16.61 12.72 15.61
C GLN A 139 -15.97 14.11 15.62
N PHE A 140 -14.84 14.28 14.95
CA PHE A 140 -14.00 15.47 15.00
C PHE A 140 -13.60 15.92 13.59
N SER A 141 -14.48 16.63 12.89
CA SER A 141 -14.24 17.08 11.50
C SER A 141 -12.96 17.94 11.34
N TRP A 142 -12.56 18.68 12.39
CA TRP A 142 -11.32 19.47 12.39
C TRP A 142 -10.05 18.63 12.24
N ILE A 143 -10.11 17.33 12.49
CA ILE A 143 -8.99 16.42 12.33
C ILE A 143 -8.51 16.32 10.88
N LEU A 144 -9.39 16.59 9.91
CA LEU A 144 -9.02 16.65 8.50
C LEU A 144 -7.98 17.75 8.23
N TYR A 145 -8.01 18.84 8.95
CA TYR A 145 -6.96 19.88 8.84
C TYR A 145 -5.62 19.41 9.40
N ILE A 146 -5.63 18.66 10.51
CA ILE A 146 -4.40 18.05 11.05
C ILE A 146 -3.84 17.06 10.04
N PHE A 147 -4.68 16.23 9.45
CA PHE A 147 -4.25 15.32 8.39
C PHE A 147 -3.70 16.06 7.18
N GLY A 148 -4.34 17.15 6.76
CA GLY A 148 -3.85 17.99 5.68
C GLY A 148 -2.46 18.58 5.95
N LEU A 149 -2.25 19.15 7.14
CA LEU A 149 -0.94 19.64 7.57
C LEU A 149 0.10 18.53 7.63
N PHE A 150 -0.26 17.39 8.17
CA PHE A 150 0.62 16.22 8.28
C PHE A 150 1.05 15.73 6.89
N LEU A 151 0.12 15.58 5.94
CA LEU A 151 0.43 15.16 4.57
C LEU A 151 1.29 16.19 3.84
N LEU A 152 1.01 17.48 3.99
CA LEU A 152 1.84 18.55 3.42
C LEU A 152 3.25 18.50 3.98
N PHE A 153 3.40 18.36 5.29
CA PHE A 153 4.70 18.23 5.94
C PHE A 153 5.45 16.99 5.46
N THR A 154 4.78 15.83 5.40
CA THR A 154 5.36 14.57 4.93
C THR A 154 5.80 14.68 3.47
N GLY A 155 4.98 15.25 2.59
CA GLY A 155 5.31 15.47 1.19
C GLY A 155 6.54 16.38 1.02
N LEU A 156 6.58 17.49 1.72
CA LEU A 156 7.75 18.41 1.70
C LEU A 156 8.99 17.73 2.27
N LYS A 157 8.88 17.05 3.42
CA LYS A 157 9.98 16.29 4.01
C LYS A 157 10.52 15.24 3.01
N MET A 158 9.64 14.48 2.35
CA MET A 158 10.04 13.47 1.37
C MET A 158 10.78 14.08 0.16
N ALA A 159 10.37 15.28 -0.29
CA ALA A 159 11.04 15.97 -1.38
C ALA A 159 12.45 16.44 -1.04
N PHE A 160 12.69 16.88 0.20
CA PHE A 160 13.94 17.53 0.60
C PHE A 160 14.81 16.71 1.56
N ALA A 161 14.30 15.60 2.11
CA ALA A 161 15.07 14.74 2.99
C ALA A 161 16.21 14.06 2.22
N LYS A 162 17.41 14.12 2.80
CA LYS A 162 18.55 13.30 2.36
C LYS A 162 18.26 11.84 2.72
N GLU A 163 18.79 10.95 1.88
CA GLU A 163 18.73 9.52 2.18
C GLU A 163 19.55 9.24 3.45
N ASP A 164 18.96 8.44 4.34
CA ASP A 164 19.61 8.03 5.57
C ASP A 164 20.39 6.72 5.31
N ASP A 165 21.68 6.86 5.03
CA ASP A 165 22.58 5.74 4.72
C ASP A 165 23.03 4.94 5.97
N SER A 166 22.45 5.22 7.14
CA SER A 166 22.81 4.50 8.37
C SER A 166 22.47 3.00 8.25
N PRO A 167 23.36 2.11 8.76
CA PRO A 167 23.11 0.66 8.73
C PRO A 167 21.77 0.32 9.40
N ILE A 168 20.99 -0.57 8.78
CA ILE A 168 19.66 -0.94 9.28
C ILE A 168 19.70 -1.44 10.73
N ASN A 169 20.76 -2.18 11.10
CA ASN A 169 20.94 -2.65 12.48
C ASN A 169 21.05 -1.53 13.51
N ASP A 170 21.46 -0.34 13.10
CA ASP A 170 21.57 0.83 13.96
C ASP A 170 20.27 1.60 14.10
N LYS A 171 19.31 1.33 13.24
CA LYS A 171 17.99 1.99 13.32
C LYS A 171 17.27 1.62 14.62
N PRO A 172 16.69 2.62 15.32
CA PRO A 172 16.06 2.42 16.64
C PRO A 172 15.01 1.31 16.65
N LEU A 173 14.26 1.19 15.59
CA LEU A 173 13.20 0.20 15.45
C LEU A 173 13.76 -1.23 15.46
N VAL A 174 14.85 -1.48 14.71
CA VAL A 174 15.50 -2.80 14.65
C VAL A 174 16.08 -3.17 16.00
N LYS A 175 16.76 -2.22 16.66
CA LYS A 175 17.29 -2.40 18.01
C LYS A 175 16.18 -2.70 19.02
N TRP A 176 15.06 -2.01 18.92
CA TRP A 176 13.91 -2.23 19.79
C TRP A 176 13.33 -3.65 19.62
N VAL A 177 13.09 -4.09 18.39
CA VAL A 177 12.56 -5.45 18.12
C VAL A 177 13.54 -6.51 18.64
N ARG A 178 14.85 -6.35 18.36
CA ARG A 178 15.89 -7.30 18.83
C ARG A 178 16.02 -7.35 20.34
N SER A 179 15.81 -6.25 21.04
CA SER A 179 15.89 -6.21 22.51
C SER A 179 14.73 -6.93 23.20
N HIS A 180 13.59 -7.10 22.52
CA HIS A 180 12.38 -7.74 23.09
C HIS A 180 12.22 -9.21 22.68
N LEU A 181 12.98 -9.68 21.68
CA LEU A 181 12.92 -11.05 21.18
C LEU A 181 14.25 -11.78 21.37
N ARG A 182 14.18 -13.00 21.89
CA ARG A 182 15.35 -13.91 21.85
C ARG A 182 15.50 -14.42 20.42
N MET A 183 16.56 -14.00 19.73
CA MET A 183 16.74 -14.27 18.33
C MET A 183 17.89 -15.25 18.06
N THR A 184 17.73 -16.03 16.98
CA THR A 184 18.84 -16.76 16.37
C THR A 184 19.50 -15.89 15.29
N ASP A 185 20.78 -16.10 15.04
CA ASP A 185 21.51 -15.40 13.97
C ASP A 185 21.27 -16.04 12.60
N GLU A 186 20.84 -17.29 12.56
CA GLU A 186 20.68 -18.06 11.33
C GLU A 186 19.21 -18.31 10.98
N LEU A 187 18.94 -18.44 9.66
CA LEU A 187 17.66 -18.86 9.12
C LEU A 187 17.48 -20.37 9.32
N HIS A 188 16.31 -20.76 9.78
CA HIS A 188 15.95 -22.17 10.00
C HIS A 188 14.84 -22.61 9.03
N GLY A 189 15.14 -22.59 7.74
CA GLY A 189 14.17 -22.85 6.68
C GLY A 189 13.00 -21.86 6.74
N GLU A 190 11.76 -22.35 6.60
CA GLU A 190 10.55 -21.51 6.63
C GLU A 190 10.03 -21.19 8.05
N LYS A 191 10.75 -21.53 9.11
CA LYS A 191 10.26 -21.39 10.49
C LYS A 191 10.45 -19.97 10.99
N PHE A 192 9.39 -19.38 11.55
CA PHE A 192 9.43 -18.10 12.25
C PHE A 192 9.98 -18.23 13.67
N PHE A 193 9.70 -19.38 14.31
CA PHE A 193 10.16 -19.70 15.66
C PHE A 193 10.74 -21.10 15.70
N ILE A 194 11.76 -21.28 16.50
CA ILE A 194 12.38 -22.58 16.79
C ILE A 194 12.52 -22.79 18.29
N LYS A 195 12.54 -24.02 18.71
CA LYS A 195 12.76 -24.39 20.09
C LYS A 195 14.15 -25.03 20.23
N GLN A 196 15.02 -24.41 21.01
CA GLN A 196 16.35 -24.92 21.33
C GLN A 196 16.46 -25.07 22.86
N ASN A 197 16.83 -26.26 23.33
CA ASN A 197 16.96 -26.56 24.77
C ASN A 197 15.74 -26.17 25.62
N GLY A 198 14.51 -26.36 25.05
CA GLY A 198 13.27 -26.00 25.73
C GLY A 198 12.87 -24.52 25.65
N ILE A 199 13.72 -23.66 25.14
CA ILE A 199 13.49 -22.20 25.01
C ILE A 199 13.08 -21.86 23.59
N LEU A 200 12.10 -20.97 23.44
CA LEU A 200 11.62 -20.46 22.15
C LEU A 200 12.51 -19.31 21.68
N PHE A 201 13.00 -19.43 20.45
CA PHE A 201 13.78 -18.40 19.77
C PHE A 201 13.06 -17.94 18.49
N ALA A 202 13.08 -16.64 18.24
CA ALA A 202 12.65 -16.03 17.01
C ALA A 202 13.76 -16.16 15.94
N THR A 203 13.40 -16.39 14.68
CA THR A 203 14.34 -16.42 13.57
C THR A 203 14.43 -15.05 12.89
N PRO A 204 15.44 -14.77 12.05
CA PRO A 204 15.48 -13.55 11.26
C PRO A 204 14.23 -13.36 10.36
N LEU A 205 13.54 -14.44 10.02
CA LEU A 205 12.35 -14.39 9.18
C LEU A 205 11.18 -13.68 9.89
N ILE A 206 10.97 -13.92 11.21
CA ILE A 206 9.93 -13.20 11.97
C ILE A 206 10.34 -11.75 12.23
N LEU A 207 11.63 -11.47 12.42
CA LEU A 207 12.10 -10.09 12.53
C LEU A 207 11.73 -9.28 11.30
N VAL A 208 12.03 -9.82 10.12
CA VAL A 208 11.69 -9.16 8.85
C VAL A 208 10.18 -9.01 8.70
N LEU A 209 9.38 -10.02 9.06
CA LEU A 209 7.92 -9.89 9.05
C LEU A 209 7.43 -8.75 9.95
N ILE A 210 7.94 -8.66 11.19
CA ILE A 210 7.58 -7.57 12.11
C ILE A 210 7.96 -6.21 11.52
N LEU A 211 9.14 -6.09 10.93
CA LEU A 211 9.58 -4.83 10.29
C LEU A 211 8.72 -4.47 9.07
N VAL A 212 8.28 -5.46 8.29
CA VAL A 212 7.33 -5.28 7.19
C VAL A 212 6.00 -4.75 7.70
N GLU A 213 5.44 -5.37 8.76
CA GLU A 213 4.16 -4.93 9.36
C GLU A 213 4.26 -3.52 9.95
N ILE A 214 5.34 -3.22 10.68
CA ILE A 214 5.53 -1.88 11.25
C ILE A 214 5.70 -0.84 10.14
N SER A 215 6.43 -1.17 9.06
CA SER A 215 6.54 -0.26 7.92
C SER A 215 5.19 -0.02 7.26
N ASP A 216 4.35 -1.05 7.12
CA ASP A 216 3.00 -0.87 6.56
C ASP A 216 2.13 0.04 7.44
N VAL A 217 2.20 -0.10 8.76
CA VAL A 217 1.51 0.82 9.69
C VAL A 217 2.01 2.27 9.51
N ILE A 218 3.32 2.48 9.40
CA ILE A 218 3.89 3.82 9.19
C ILE A 218 3.37 4.42 7.88
N PHE A 219 3.36 3.66 6.80
CA PHE A 219 2.83 4.12 5.51
C PHE A 219 1.30 4.31 5.52
N ALA A 220 0.57 3.49 6.28
CA ALA A 220 -0.88 3.65 6.44
C ALA A 220 -1.25 4.96 7.16
N VAL A 221 -0.37 5.47 8.03
CA VAL A 221 -0.55 6.79 8.66
C VAL A 221 -0.53 7.92 7.63
N ASP A 222 0.18 7.77 6.51
CA ASP A 222 0.16 8.72 5.39
C ASP A 222 -0.99 8.43 4.40
N SER A 223 -1.19 7.17 4.03
CA SER A 223 -2.12 6.79 2.95
C SER A 223 -3.59 6.92 3.36
N ILE A 224 -3.95 6.56 4.59
CA ILE A 224 -5.35 6.62 5.06
C ILE A 224 -5.86 8.07 5.11
N PRO A 225 -5.15 9.04 5.70
CA PRO A 225 -5.54 10.45 5.59
C PRO A 225 -5.63 10.95 4.15
N ALA A 226 -4.74 10.49 3.25
CA ALA A 226 -4.80 10.87 1.84
C ALA A 226 -6.10 10.42 1.17
N ILE A 227 -6.61 9.23 1.50
CA ILE A 227 -7.89 8.74 0.99
C ILE A 227 -9.05 9.50 1.64
N PHE A 228 -8.97 9.87 2.93
CA PHE A 228 -9.99 10.71 3.58
C PHE A 228 -10.13 12.10 2.95
N ALA A 229 -9.12 12.60 2.27
CA ALA A 229 -9.23 13.80 1.45
C ALA A 229 -10.11 13.62 0.20
N VAL A 230 -10.34 12.38 -0.23
CA VAL A 230 -11.19 12.03 -1.37
C VAL A 230 -12.60 11.72 -0.91
N THR A 231 -12.73 10.86 0.10
CA THR A 231 -14.00 10.42 0.69
C THR A 231 -13.80 9.98 2.12
N THR A 232 -14.78 10.28 2.98
CA THR A 232 -14.83 9.79 4.37
C THR A 232 -15.72 8.57 4.53
N ASP A 233 -16.30 8.04 3.44
CA ASP A 233 -17.12 6.83 3.48
C ASP A 233 -16.26 5.60 3.76
N PRO A 234 -16.49 4.89 4.88
CA PRO A 234 -15.64 3.77 5.29
C PRO A 234 -15.69 2.59 4.31
N PHE A 235 -16.80 2.40 3.59
CA PHE A 235 -16.89 1.35 2.57
C PHE A 235 -15.95 1.64 1.41
N ILE A 236 -15.96 2.86 0.86
CA ILE A 236 -15.11 3.24 -0.27
C ILE A 236 -13.64 3.25 0.15
N VAL A 237 -13.33 3.81 1.32
CA VAL A 237 -11.95 3.84 1.84
C VAL A 237 -11.41 2.42 2.01
N LEU A 238 -12.17 1.52 2.64
CA LEU A 238 -11.72 0.15 2.86
C LEU A 238 -11.61 -0.64 1.56
N THR A 239 -12.61 -0.57 0.69
CA THR A 239 -12.61 -1.34 -0.56
C THR A 239 -11.48 -0.91 -1.48
N SER A 240 -11.28 0.38 -1.70
CA SER A 240 -10.19 0.90 -2.54
C SER A 240 -8.81 0.51 -1.99
N ASN A 241 -8.64 0.57 -0.68
CA ASN A 241 -7.40 0.21 0.01
C ASN A 241 -7.10 -1.29 -0.13
N LEU A 242 -8.07 -2.17 0.19
CA LEU A 242 -7.85 -3.61 0.15
C LEU A 242 -7.63 -4.13 -1.28
N PHE A 243 -8.34 -3.61 -2.28
CA PHE A 243 -8.06 -3.95 -3.68
C PHE A 243 -6.64 -3.55 -4.11
N ALA A 244 -6.14 -2.42 -3.62
CA ALA A 244 -4.77 -1.99 -3.91
C ALA A 244 -3.72 -2.90 -3.26
N ILE A 245 -3.94 -3.33 -2.01
CA ILE A 245 -3.03 -4.20 -1.25
C ILE A 245 -2.92 -5.59 -1.85
N LEU A 246 -4.02 -6.18 -2.32
CA LEU A 246 -4.02 -7.55 -2.85
C LEU A 246 -3.05 -7.76 -4.03
N GLY A 247 -2.73 -6.72 -4.78
CA GLY A 247 -1.73 -6.79 -5.83
C GLY A 247 -0.29 -6.51 -5.40
N LEU A 248 -0.03 -6.19 -4.11
CA LEU A 248 1.30 -5.78 -3.63
C LEU A 248 2.37 -6.84 -3.84
N ARG A 249 2.02 -8.10 -3.63
CA ARG A 249 2.98 -9.19 -3.79
C ARG A 249 3.41 -9.39 -5.24
N ALA A 250 2.48 -9.35 -6.19
CA ALA A 250 2.83 -9.39 -7.61
C ALA A 250 3.69 -8.18 -7.98
N MET A 251 3.34 -7.00 -7.47
CA MET A 251 4.11 -5.78 -7.66
C MET A 251 5.50 -5.87 -7.04
N TYR A 252 5.66 -6.53 -5.88
CA TYR A 252 6.97 -6.78 -5.28
C TYR A 252 7.90 -7.55 -6.24
N PHE A 253 7.45 -8.68 -6.79
CA PHE A 253 8.26 -9.47 -7.72
C PHE A 253 8.49 -8.76 -9.06
N LEU A 254 7.56 -7.93 -9.48
CA LEU A 254 7.74 -7.11 -10.67
C LEU A 254 8.82 -6.03 -10.45
N LEU A 255 8.76 -5.33 -9.33
CA LEU A 255 9.68 -4.24 -9.01
C LEU A 255 11.05 -4.75 -8.55
N SER A 256 11.15 -5.95 -7.96
CA SER A 256 12.44 -6.52 -7.55
C SER A 256 13.44 -6.66 -8.70
N GLY A 257 12.96 -6.80 -9.94
CA GLY A 257 13.80 -6.87 -11.14
C GLY A 257 14.19 -5.51 -11.73
N VAL A 258 13.59 -4.41 -11.25
CA VAL A 258 13.77 -3.07 -11.85
C VAL A 258 13.84 -1.94 -10.82
N ALA A 259 14.00 -2.27 -9.54
CA ALA A 259 13.93 -1.33 -8.43
C ALA A 259 14.88 -0.13 -8.59
N GLU A 260 16.12 -0.37 -9.05
CA GLU A 260 17.13 0.66 -9.29
C GLU A 260 16.71 1.69 -10.36
N LYS A 261 15.70 1.36 -11.19
CA LYS A 261 15.21 2.21 -12.27
C LYS A 261 14.13 3.21 -11.84
N PHE A 262 13.71 3.23 -10.55
CA PHE A 262 12.60 4.08 -10.08
C PHE A 262 13.03 5.22 -9.15
N SER A 263 14.21 5.81 -9.38
CA SER A 263 14.78 6.87 -8.55
C SER A 263 13.92 8.14 -8.44
N MET A 264 13.10 8.43 -9.44
CA MET A 264 12.27 9.65 -9.46
C MET A 264 10.92 9.48 -8.77
N LEU A 265 10.52 8.26 -8.40
CA LEU A 265 9.18 7.99 -7.87
C LEU A 265 8.90 8.73 -6.55
N LYS A 266 9.90 8.82 -5.66
CA LYS A 266 9.78 9.54 -4.39
C LYS A 266 9.36 11.01 -4.57
N TYR A 267 9.84 11.67 -5.63
CA TYR A 267 9.48 13.05 -5.93
C TYR A 267 8.02 13.16 -6.41
N GLY A 268 7.59 12.22 -7.25
CA GLY A 268 6.18 12.14 -7.66
C GLY A 268 5.23 11.96 -6.49
N LEU A 269 5.56 11.04 -5.57
CA LEU A 269 4.78 10.81 -4.34
C LEU A 269 4.79 12.02 -3.41
N ALA A 270 5.95 12.69 -3.26
CA ALA A 270 6.06 13.93 -2.50
C ALA A 270 5.11 15.02 -3.05
N VAL A 271 5.03 15.18 -4.37
CA VAL A 271 4.12 16.13 -5.02
C VAL A 271 2.65 15.73 -4.80
N ILE A 272 2.32 14.43 -4.91
CA ILE A 272 0.96 13.93 -4.66
C ILE A 272 0.54 14.23 -3.21
N LEU A 273 1.36 13.87 -2.22
CA LEU A 273 1.06 14.09 -0.81
C LEU A 273 0.92 15.59 -0.50
N SER A 274 1.78 16.43 -1.05
CA SER A 274 1.69 17.90 -0.90
C SER A 274 0.40 18.43 -1.51
N PHE A 275 0.02 17.99 -2.71
CA PHE A 275 -1.24 18.38 -3.36
C PHE A 275 -2.46 17.97 -2.52
N ILE A 276 -2.48 16.73 -2.02
CA ILE A 276 -3.58 16.24 -1.19
C ILE A 276 -3.65 17.00 0.14
N GLY A 277 -2.50 17.27 0.76
CA GLY A 277 -2.43 18.06 1.99
C GLY A 277 -3.01 19.46 1.79
N ILE A 278 -2.64 20.16 0.71
CA ILE A 278 -3.20 21.46 0.33
C ILE A 278 -4.70 21.35 0.08
N LYS A 279 -5.15 20.35 -0.66
CA LYS A 279 -6.57 20.11 -0.91
C LYS A 279 -7.37 19.98 0.39
N MET A 280 -6.86 19.24 1.38
CA MET A 280 -7.51 19.07 2.67
C MET A 280 -7.57 20.39 3.46
N LEU A 281 -6.52 21.17 3.43
CA LEU A 281 -6.49 22.48 4.11
C LEU A 281 -7.45 23.48 3.48
N LEU A 282 -7.76 23.32 2.20
CA LEU A 282 -8.67 24.20 1.47
C LEU A 282 -10.14 23.76 1.51
N ILE A 283 -10.47 22.66 2.19
CA ILE A 283 -11.78 21.99 2.10
C ILE A 283 -12.99 22.90 2.32
N ASP A 284 -12.88 23.86 3.24
CA ASP A 284 -13.94 24.82 3.56
C ASP A 284 -13.85 26.13 2.75
N ILE A 285 -12.74 26.36 2.02
CA ILE A 285 -12.52 27.58 1.23
C ILE A 285 -12.81 27.33 -0.24
N TYR A 286 -12.25 26.23 -0.77
CA TYR A 286 -12.39 25.84 -2.17
C TYR A 286 -12.40 24.33 -2.31
N HIS A 287 -13.56 23.80 -2.68
CA HIS A 287 -13.74 22.38 -2.89
C HIS A 287 -13.19 21.94 -4.25
N ILE A 288 -12.11 21.16 -4.26
CA ILE A 288 -11.56 20.54 -5.48
C ILE A 288 -12.35 19.25 -5.77
N PRO A 289 -13.10 19.18 -6.87
CA PRO A 289 -13.87 17.98 -7.22
C PRO A 289 -13.01 16.75 -7.41
N THR A 290 -13.55 15.58 -7.07
CA THR A 290 -12.86 14.29 -7.18
C THR A 290 -12.32 14.00 -8.59
N PRO A 291 -13.02 14.28 -9.69
CA PRO A 291 -12.49 14.08 -11.05
C PRO A 291 -11.23 14.88 -11.33
N ILE A 292 -11.17 16.12 -10.83
CA ILE A 292 -9.97 16.97 -10.98
C ILE A 292 -8.82 16.38 -10.16
N SER A 293 -9.07 15.96 -8.93
CA SER A 293 -8.07 15.32 -8.08
C SER A 293 -7.51 14.05 -8.74
N LEU A 294 -8.37 13.19 -9.27
CA LEU A 294 -7.96 11.99 -10.01
C LEU A 294 -7.08 12.35 -11.22
N GLY A 295 -7.49 13.35 -12.00
CA GLY A 295 -6.75 13.83 -13.16
C GLY A 295 -5.36 14.36 -12.79
N VAL A 296 -5.26 15.16 -11.72
CA VAL A 296 -3.99 15.70 -11.21
C VAL A 296 -3.07 14.58 -10.74
N ILE A 297 -3.57 13.63 -9.95
CA ILE A 297 -2.79 12.49 -9.45
C ILE A 297 -2.28 11.64 -10.61
N ALA A 298 -3.16 11.30 -11.56
CA ALA A 298 -2.79 10.54 -12.74
C ALA A 298 -1.73 11.27 -13.58
N ALA A 299 -1.88 12.58 -13.78
CA ALA A 299 -0.90 13.41 -14.50
C ALA A 299 0.46 13.43 -13.80
N ILE A 300 0.50 13.61 -12.47
CA ILE A 300 1.76 13.57 -11.70
C ILE A 300 2.44 12.21 -11.86
N LEU A 301 1.70 11.10 -11.77
CA LEU A 301 2.26 9.77 -11.95
C LEU A 301 2.84 9.56 -13.36
N VAL A 302 2.10 9.93 -14.39
CA VAL A 302 2.56 9.80 -15.78
C VAL A 302 3.81 10.64 -16.01
N VAL A 303 3.82 11.91 -15.58
CA VAL A 303 4.98 12.80 -15.69
C VAL A 303 6.18 12.22 -14.94
N THR A 304 5.97 11.71 -13.73
CA THR A 304 7.03 11.07 -12.94
C THR A 304 7.64 9.88 -13.68
N LEU A 305 6.82 9.00 -14.27
CA LEU A 305 7.30 7.85 -15.04
C LEU A 305 8.05 8.26 -16.30
N ILE A 306 7.59 9.31 -17.00
CA ILE A 306 8.29 9.86 -18.17
C ILE A 306 9.67 10.40 -17.77
N ILE A 307 9.72 11.24 -16.73
CA ILE A 307 10.99 11.80 -16.22
C ILE A 307 11.92 10.68 -15.79
N ASN A 308 11.41 9.70 -15.05
CA ASN A 308 12.18 8.54 -14.63
C ASN A 308 12.80 7.78 -15.81
N THR A 309 12.04 7.57 -16.87
CA THR A 309 12.52 6.91 -18.10
C THR A 309 13.60 7.73 -18.81
N ILE A 310 13.46 9.06 -18.87
CA ILE A 310 14.43 9.96 -19.47
C ILE A 310 15.75 9.95 -18.67
N VAL A 311 15.65 10.05 -17.34
CA VAL A 311 16.81 10.04 -16.45
C VAL A 311 17.58 8.73 -16.57
N ASN A 312 16.88 7.59 -16.59
CA ASN A 312 17.51 6.27 -16.73
C ASN A 312 18.25 6.14 -18.06
N LYS A 313 17.62 6.51 -19.19
CA LYS A 313 18.28 6.51 -20.52
C LYS A 313 19.52 7.40 -20.54
N ARG A 314 19.48 8.53 -19.84
CA ARG A 314 20.61 9.47 -19.78
C ARG A 314 21.77 8.92 -18.94
N ASN A 315 21.46 8.16 -17.92
CA ASN A 315 22.47 7.49 -17.09
C ASN A 315 23.09 6.30 -17.82
N GLU A 316 22.29 5.48 -18.52
CA GLU A 316 22.78 4.37 -19.36
C GLU A 316 23.66 4.87 -20.52
N ALA A 317 23.45 6.08 -21.04
CA ALA A 317 24.27 6.67 -22.11
C ALA A 317 25.61 7.26 -21.61
N LYS A 318 25.82 7.37 -20.30
CA LYS A 318 27.06 7.89 -19.69
C LYS A 318 28.01 6.78 -19.23
N HIS A 319 27.57 5.54 -19.23
CA HIS A 319 28.35 4.32 -18.94
C HIS A 319 28.53 3.51 -20.23
#